data_0c7bb229f771872565916a8e1474b501
#
_entry.id   0c7bb229f771872565916a8e1474b501
#
_cell.length_a   1.000
_cell.length_b   1.000
_cell.length_c   1.000
_cell.angle_alpha   90.00
_cell.angle_beta   90.00
_cell.angle_gamma   90.00
#
_symmetry.space_group_name_H-M   'P 1'
#
loop_
_entity.id
_entity.type
_entity.pdbx_description
1 polymer ?
#
loop_
_entity_poly.entity_id
_entity_poly.type
_entity_poly.pdbx_seq_one_letter_code
_entity_poly.pdbx_strand_id
1 'polypeptide(L)'
;MSKLSNQSIELFESLIRHEVEDKTIPSISYALVDRDGLLAEGHIQHPERHFEMNARTCFRIGSITKTFTSVAIMQLVEKGLLDLDVDVSEYLPGFQPINPFVGRESGPFGSHISLRKLMSHTAGIVREPKSGHYLDAHRPPLADTVAELATSTLKQDPSAGTMHYSNAGIAVVGLVIEKVTRKSYADYITDNILKPLGMYDTSSGMAEGIRERLAPAEMWTIDGDSPAPVFSLGGSPAGNIFSTNRDMASYARCLLRGGFTPNGHSVISPASLREMWTPIGRRPTGHDRTQNGYGLCFGVGDMDGWTSVGHGGAVYGYASQMTLLPRAGFGVLIFATLDFANQIASRLAGDGLRIALSENGMGKRPHGVQVPPAITDEQFATLPGLYRQVESGEVIEVKEKAGKLYLMGEGVPLQIRPKSKNHFVIDGRIYGRGADYPHMDVSFPEPGKLDWKGQEWLKADSLPTEQVPTEIASHLGRYGPDFNITYLTYSHGQLKCLIEYFCTHTCEPVDGNRFRMRGLLYEEEILELGATDEAGRTGIRVGPMFLERREAGKAA
;
A
#
# COMPACT_ATOMS: atom_id res chain seq x y z
N MET A 1 -19.22 1.06 -28.83
CA MET A 1 -18.60 0.16 -27.84
C MET A 1 -17.18 -0.14 -28.30
N SER A 2 -16.21 0.26 -27.51
CA SER A 2 -14.82 -0.14 -27.70
C SER A 2 -14.76 -1.68 -27.57
N LYS A 3 -14.01 -2.33 -28.43
CA LYS A 3 -13.76 -3.77 -28.28
C LYS A 3 -12.25 -3.97 -28.23
N LEU A 4 -11.80 -4.81 -27.33
CA LEU A 4 -10.45 -5.32 -27.38
C LEU A 4 -10.39 -6.54 -28.30
N SER A 5 -9.37 -6.61 -29.14
CA SER A 5 -9.11 -7.80 -29.95
C SER A 5 -8.66 -8.96 -29.05
N ASN A 6 -8.93 -10.20 -29.47
CA ASN A 6 -8.42 -11.38 -28.76
C ASN A 6 -6.90 -11.32 -28.59
N GLN A 7 -6.19 -10.84 -29.62
CA GLN A 7 -4.73 -10.67 -29.56
C GLN A 7 -4.29 -9.69 -28.47
N SER A 8 -5.07 -8.64 -28.18
CA SER A 8 -4.79 -7.68 -27.12
C SER A 8 -5.08 -8.26 -25.74
N ILE A 9 -6.14 -9.06 -25.62
CA ILE A 9 -6.43 -9.79 -24.37
C ILE A 9 -5.33 -10.82 -24.10
N GLU A 10 -4.93 -11.61 -25.09
CA GLU A 10 -3.84 -12.59 -24.99
C GLU A 10 -2.50 -11.93 -24.59
N LEU A 11 -2.18 -10.77 -25.17
CA LEU A 11 -1.01 -10.01 -24.77
C LEU A 11 -1.08 -9.62 -23.29
N PHE A 12 -2.22 -9.08 -22.85
CA PHE A 12 -2.39 -8.66 -21.47
C PHE A 12 -2.28 -9.84 -20.50
N GLU A 13 -2.94 -10.94 -20.83
CA GLU A 13 -2.86 -12.17 -20.04
C GLU A 13 -1.45 -12.77 -20.00
N SER A 14 -0.67 -12.65 -21.08
CA SER A 14 0.71 -13.09 -21.10
C SER A 14 1.60 -12.28 -20.14
N LEU A 15 1.37 -10.96 -20.06
CA LEU A 15 2.04 -10.09 -19.10
C LEU A 15 1.69 -10.48 -17.66
N ILE A 16 0.42 -10.74 -17.37
CA ILE A 16 -0.04 -11.17 -16.05
C ILE A 16 0.55 -12.54 -15.69
N ARG A 17 0.49 -13.51 -16.62
CA ARG A 17 1.03 -14.87 -16.42
C ARG A 17 2.52 -14.84 -16.08
N HIS A 18 3.28 -14.03 -16.78
CA HIS A 18 4.69 -13.84 -16.48
C HIS A 18 4.93 -13.36 -15.04
N GLU A 19 4.14 -12.42 -14.53
CA GLU A 19 4.29 -11.96 -13.14
C GLU A 19 3.87 -13.02 -12.13
N VAL A 20 2.77 -13.72 -12.40
CA VAL A 20 2.26 -14.82 -11.58
C VAL A 20 3.33 -15.90 -11.42
N GLU A 21 3.94 -16.36 -12.52
CA GLU A 21 4.95 -17.42 -12.51
C GLU A 21 6.29 -16.94 -11.94
N ASP A 22 6.77 -15.77 -12.36
CA ASP A 22 8.08 -15.26 -11.94
C ASP A 22 8.12 -14.88 -10.45
N LYS A 23 7.03 -14.38 -9.90
CA LYS A 23 6.94 -13.95 -8.50
C LYS A 23 6.21 -14.92 -7.59
N THR A 24 5.82 -16.07 -8.12
CA THR A 24 5.08 -17.10 -7.37
C THR A 24 3.80 -16.53 -6.73
N ILE A 25 3.13 -15.60 -7.44
CA ILE A 25 1.89 -14.99 -6.95
C ILE A 25 0.79 -16.03 -7.05
N PRO A 26 0.05 -16.35 -5.97
CA PRO A 26 -0.99 -17.39 -6.03
C PRO A 26 -2.02 -17.13 -7.12
N SER A 27 -2.45 -15.88 -7.29
CA SER A 27 -3.30 -15.47 -8.42
C SER A 27 -3.31 -13.96 -8.66
N ILE A 28 -3.63 -13.59 -9.89
CA ILE A 28 -4.00 -12.20 -10.26
C ILE A 28 -5.32 -12.26 -11.01
N SER A 29 -6.27 -11.44 -10.55
CA SER A 29 -7.54 -11.16 -11.24
C SER A 29 -7.51 -9.76 -11.83
N TYR A 30 -8.16 -9.59 -12.99
CA TYR A 30 -8.21 -8.31 -13.67
C TYR A 30 -9.58 -8.03 -14.28
N ALA A 31 -9.89 -6.74 -14.44
CA ALA A 31 -10.97 -6.27 -15.29
C ALA A 31 -10.53 -5.01 -16.05
N LEU A 32 -10.80 -4.98 -17.35
CA LEU A 32 -10.70 -3.80 -18.20
C LEU A 32 -12.11 -3.32 -18.52
N VAL A 33 -12.34 -2.02 -18.38
CA VAL A 33 -13.65 -1.41 -18.60
C VAL A 33 -13.54 -0.17 -19.47
N ASP A 34 -14.62 0.13 -20.19
CA ASP A 34 -14.89 1.46 -20.70
C ASP A 34 -16.16 2.04 -20.03
N ARG A 35 -16.63 3.20 -20.51
CA ARG A 35 -17.88 3.79 -20.02
C ARG A 35 -19.08 2.87 -20.21
N ASP A 36 -19.08 2.07 -21.25
CA ASP A 36 -20.25 1.31 -21.69
C ASP A 36 -20.27 -0.13 -21.17
N GLY A 37 -19.10 -0.72 -20.91
CA GLY A 37 -19.05 -2.13 -20.56
C GLY A 37 -17.76 -2.62 -19.91
N LEU A 38 -17.81 -3.88 -19.59
CA LEU A 38 -16.66 -4.71 -19.29
C LEU A 38 -16.05 -5.17 -20.62
N LEU A 39 -14.81 -4.76 -20.89
CA LEU A 39 -14.08 -5.07 -22.12
C LEU A 39 -13.42 -6.45 -22.06
N ALA A 40 -12.84 -6.76 -20.90
CA ALA A 40 -12.24 -8.05 -20.58
C ALA A 40 -12.20 -8.27 -19.08
N GLU A 41 -12.29 -9.52 -18.65
CA GLU A 41 -12.02 -9.95 -17.28
C GLU A 41 -11.34 -11.32 -17.30
N GLY A 42 -10.52 -11.60 -16.29
CA GLY A 42 -9.88 -12.90 -16.16
C GLY A 42 -9.29 -13.13 -14.79
N HIS A 43 -8.96 -14.40 -14.55
CA HIS A 43 -8.32 -14.89 -13.36
C HIS A 43 -7.15 -15.78 -13.79
N ILE A 44 -5.92 -15.41 -13.43
CA ILE A 44 -4.72 -16.16 -13.76
C ILE A 44 -4.09 -16.65 -12.46
N GLN A 45 -3.94 -17.95 -12.35
CA GLN A 45 -3.41 -18.65 -11.19
C GLN A 45 -2.00 -19.17 -11.47
N HIS A 46 -1.19 -19.24 -10.42
CA HIS A 46 0.09 -19.94 -10.48
C HIS A 46 -0.17 -21.44 -10.75
N PRO A 47 0.61 -22.10 -11.64
CA PRO A 47 0.38 -23.50 -12.00
C PRO A 47 0.36 -24.48 -10.82
N GLU A 48 1.09 -24.16 -9.76
CA GLU A 48 1.15 -24.99 -8.54
C GLU A 48 0.05 -24.68 -7.51
N ARG A 49 -0.84 -23.73 -7.80
CA ARG A 49 -1.96 -23.36 -6.92
C ARG A 49 -3.28 -23.85 -7.52
N HIS A 50 -4.03 -24.61 -6.75
CA HIS A 50 -5.27 -25.25 -7.18
C HIS A 50 -6.43 -24.78 -6.30
N PHE A 51 -7.12 -23.73 -6.68
CA PHE A 51 -8.37 -23.29 -6.09
C PHE A 51 -9.30 -22.75 -7.18
N GLU A 52 -10.59 -22.89 -6.95
CA GLU A 52 -11.57 -22.47 -7.94
C GLU A 52 -11.77 -20.94 -7.88
N MET A 53 -11.57 -20.27 -9.00
CA MET A 53 -11.87 -18.85 -9.19
C MET A 53 -12.99 -18.65 -10.18
N ASN A 54 -13.91 -17.76 -9.85
CA ASN A 54 -15.04 -17.42 -10.71
C ASN A 54 -15.45 -15.95 -10.53
N ALA A 55 -16.48 -15.52 -11.24
CA ALA A 55 -16.95 -14.13 -11.22
C ALA A 55 -17.40 -13.61 -9.83
N ARG A 56 -17.65 -14.52 -8.88
CA ARG A 56 -18.05 -14.20 -7.50
C ARG A 56 -16.89 -14.30 -6.50
N THR A 57 -15.69 -14.63 -6.96
CA THR A 57 -14.49 -14.67 -6.12
C THR A 57 -14.22 -13.27 -5.57
N CYS A 58 -14.11 -13.18 -4.24
CA CYS A 58 -13.91 -11.93 -3.52
C CYS A 58 -12.43 -11.68 -3.24
N PHE A 59 -12.09 -10.40 -3.15
CA PHE A 59 -10.77 -9.91 -2.77
C PHE A 59 -10.91 -8.82 -1.73
N ARG A 60 -9.90 -8.64 -0.90
CA ARG A 60 -9.78 -7.43 -0.08
C ARG A 60 -9.24 -6.31 -0.97
N ILE A 61 -10.02 -5.24 -1.15
CA ILE A 61 -9.58 -4.13 -2.01
C ILE A 61 -8.72 -3.09 -1.28
N GLY A 62 -8.48 -3.30 0.03
CA GLY A 62 -7.63 -2.43 0.83
C GLY A 62 -8.00 -0.96 0.71
N SER A 63 -7.02 -0.11 0.55
CA SER A 63 -7.21 1.34 0.52
C SER A 63 -8.02 1.89 -0.65
N ILE A 64 -8.38 1.09 -1.65
CA ILE A 64 -9.41 1.50 -2.62
C ILE A 64 -10.73 1.83 -1.90
N THR A 65 -10.98 1.23 -0.72
CA THR A 65 -12.08 1.58 0.19
C THR A 65 -12.22 3.08 0.42
N LYS A 66 -11.11 3.82 0.51
CA LYS A 66 -11.09 5.26 0.76
C LYS A 66 -11.84 6.05 -0.32
N THR A 67 -11.84 5.55 -1.55
CA THR A 67 -12.58 6.19 -2.65
C THR A 67 -14.09 6.12 -2.42
N PHE A 68 -14.60 5.03 -1.86
CA PHE A 68 -16.01 4.89 -1.45
C PHE A 68 -16.35 5.83 -0.31
N THR A 69 -15.46 5.95 0.69
CA THR A 69 -15.61 6.90 1.79
C THR A 69 -15.70 8.34 1.28
N SER A 70 -14.86 8.70 0.31
CA SER A 70 -14.89 10.01 -0.31
C SER A 70 -16.20 10.26 -1.10
N VAL A 71 -16.66 9.28 -1.87
CA VAL A 71 -17.97 9.37 -2.55
C VAL A 71 -19.09 9.60 -1.54
N ALA A 72 -19.09 8.88 -0.41
CA ALA A 72 -20.10 9.04 0.65
C ALA A 72 -20.10 10.46 1.24
N ILE A 73 -18.92 11.01 1.55
CA ILE A 73 -18.81 12.41 2.02
C ILE A 73 -19.34 13.38 0.97
N MET A 74 -18.95 13.23 -0.28
CA MET A 74 -19.40 14.14 -1.34
C MET A 74 -20.90 14.05 -1.57
N GLN A 75 -21.54 12.89 -1.43
CA GLN A 75 -22.99 12.76 -1.43
C GLN A 75 -23.65 13.58 -0.30
N LEU A 76 -23.02 13.64 0.86
CA LEU A 76 -23.53 14.44 2.00
C LEU A 76 -23.26 15.94 1.80
N VAL A 77 -22.17 16.29 1.15
CA VAL A 77 -21.90 17.69 0.72
C VAL A 77 -22.93 18.15 -0.31
N GLU A 78 -23.24 17.34 -1.32
CA GLU A 78 -24.28 17.64 -2.33
C GLU A 78 -25.67 17.85 -1.70
N LYS A 79 -25.95 17.20 -0.58
CA LYS A 79 -27.19 17.35 0.19
C LYS A 79 -27.17 18.57 1.13
N GLY A 80 -26.05 19.32 1.19
CA GLY A 80 -25.87 20.43 2.12
C GLY A 80 -25.78 20.04 3.59
N LEU A 81 -25.47 18.77 3.88
CA LEU A 81 -25.33 18.23 5.23
C LEU A 81 -23.90 18.35 5.77
N LEU A 82 -22.92 18.50 4.89
CA LEU A 82 -21.51 18.65 5.21
C LEU A 82 -20.88 19.77 4.39
N ASP A 83 -19.88 20.41 4.97
CA ASP A 83 -18.95 21.32 4.31
C ASP A 83 -17.54 20.74 4.43
N LEU A 84 -16.79 20.75 3.34
CA LEU A 84 -15.43 20.17 3.29
C LEU A 84 -14.41 20.98 4.08
N ASP A 85 -14.65 22.26 4.29
CA ASP A 85 -13.65 23.24 4.73
C ASP A 85 -13.83 23.74 6.15
N VAL A 86 -14.97 23.46 6.79
CA VAL A 86 -15.16 23.79 8.21
C VAL A 86 -14.36 22.83 9.10
N ASP A 87 -14.07 23.25 10.32
CA ASP A 87 -13.37 22.38 11.30
C ASP A 87 -14.22 21.15 11.60
N VAL A 88 -13.59 19.99 11.61
CA VAL A 88 -14.27 18.70 11.84
C VAL A 88 -14.92 18.60 13.21
N SER A 89 -14.50 19.41 14.18
CA SER A 89 -15.13 19.51 15.50
C SER A 89 -16.59 20.01 15.45
N GLU A 90 -17.01 20.68 14.38
CA GLU A 90 -18.41 21.03 14.15
C GLU A 90 -19.30 19.76 14.00
N TYR A 91 -18.76 18.68 13.47
CA TYR A 91 -19.44 17.39 13.31
C TYR A 91 -19.14 16.41 14.44
N LEU A 92 -17.97 16.52 15.05
CA LEU A 92 -17.46 15.66 16.13
C LEU A 92 -17.01 16.55 17.31
N PRO A 93 -17.94 17.09 18.10
CA PRO A 93 -17.56 17.86 19.29
C PRO A 93 -16.66 17.06 20.22
N GLY A 94 -15.52 17.64 20.59
CA GLY A 94 -14.52 16.98 21.41
C GLY A 94 -13.37 16.31 20.61
N PHE A 95 -13.43 16.25 19.28
CA PHE A 95 -12.29 15.85 18.47
C PHE A 95 -11.31 17.03 18.32
N GLN A 96 -10.34 17.11 19.22
CA GLN A 96 -9.36 18.21 19.30
C GLN A 96 -7.95 17.63 19.55
N PRO A 97 -7.32 17.03 18.55
CA PRO A 97 -5.94 16.54 18.69
C PRO A 97 -4.99 17.66 19.11
N ILE A 98 -3.95 17.32 19.85
CA ILE A 98 -2.93 18.27 20.31
C ILE A 98 -2.18 18.78 19.08
N ASN A 99 -2.27 20.09 18.84
CA ASN A 99 -1.55 20.75 17.77
C ASN A 99 -0.30 21.48 18.31
N PRO A 100 0.91 20.93 18.12
CA PRO A 100 2.15 21.55 18.61
C PRO A 100 2.63 22.72 17.72
N PHE A 101 1.91 23.01 16.63
CA PHE A 101 2.27 24.04 15.65
C PHE A 101 1.51 25.35 15.88
N VAL A 102 0.63 25.43 16.87
CA VAL A 102 -0.10 26.66 17.22
C VAL A 102 0.90 27.77 17.61
N GLY A 103 0.68 28.98 17.06
CA GLY A 103 1.55 30.13 17.30
C GLY A 103 2.73 30.30 16.33
N ARG A 104 2.90 29.37 15.39
CA ARG A 104 3.77 29.55 14.20
C ARG A 104 3.06 30.37 13.14
N GLU A 105 3.80 30.99 12.22
CA GLU A 105 3.17 31.58 11.02
C GLU A 105 2.35 30.51 10.30
N SER A 106 1.04 30.78 10.18
CA SER A 106 0.15 29.84 9.51
C SER A 106 0.45 29.83 8.02
N GLY A 107 0.67 28.62 7.47
CA GLY A 107 0.74 28.41 6.03
C GLY A 107 -0.60 28.75 5.34
N PRO A 108 -0.64 28.70 4.00
CA PRO A 108 -1.78 29.17 3.21
C PRO A 108 -3.07 28.38 3.41
N PHE A 109 -3.02 27.22 4.05
CA PHE A 109 -4.17 26.32 4.22
C PHE A 109 -4.86 26.43 5.60
N GLY A 110 -4.43 27.32 6.49
CA GLY A 110 -4.96 27.45 7.84
C GLY A 110 -4.63 26.26 8.76
N SER A 111 -4.77 26.40 10.07
CA SER A 111 -4.35 25.40 11.06
C SER A 111 -5.46 24.44 11.52
N HIS A 112 -6.72 24.66 11.14
CA HIS A 112 -7.86 23.82 11.51
C HIS A 112 -7.83 22.47 10.76
N ILE A 113 -8.48 21.46 11.32
CA ILE A 113 -8.63 20.13 10.70
C ILE A 113 -9.99 20.07 10.01
N SER A 114 -10.01 19.91 8.70
CA SER A 114 -11.24 19.81 7.90
C SER A 114 -11.36 18.45 7.20
N LEU A 115 -12.56 18.12 6.70
CA LEU A 115 -12.80 16.92 5.91
C LEU A 115 -11.91 16.88 4.66
N ARG A 116 -11.72 18.04 4.01
CA ARG A 116 -10.80 18.16 2.87
C ARG A 116 -9.38 17.72 3.24
N LYS A 117 -8.86 18.21 4.36
CA LYS A 117 -7.50 17.86 4.81
C LYS A 117 -7.38 16.41 5.26
N LEU A 118 -8.39 15.86 5.92
CA LEU A 118 -8.41 14.46 6.30
C LEU A 118 -8.38 13.56 5.06
N MET A 119 -9.23 13.84 4.05
CA MET A 119 -9.30 13.04 2.82
C MET A 119 -8.14 13.26 1.85
N SER A 120 -7.43 14.38 1.95
CA SER A 120 -6.19 14.63 1.19
C SER A 120 -4.92 14.27 1.96
N HIS A 121 -5.06 13.75 3.18
CA HIS A 121 -3.95 13.40 4.07
C HIS A 121 -3.05 14.58 4.45
N THR A 122 -3.58 15.79 4.49
CA THR A 122 -2.85 17.02 4.87
C THR A 122 -3.22 17.55 6.25
N ALA A 123 -4.01 16.79 7.01
CA ALA A 123 -4.44 17.16 8.37
C ALA A 123 -3.36 16.96 9.45
N GLY A 124 -2.26 16.28 9.13
CA GLY A 124 -1.19 15.99 10.08
C GLY A 124 -1.52 14.94 11.15
N ILE A 125 -2.62 14.20 11.00
CA ILE A 125 -3.01 13.11 11.91
C ILE A 125 -2.00 11.95 11.81
N VAL A 126 -1.73 11.27 12.93
CA VAL A 126 -0.92 10.04 12.97
C VAL A 126 -1.38 9.03 11.90
N ARG A 127 -0.43 8.19 11.43
CA ARG A 127 -0.76 7.20 10.39
C ARG A 127 -1.81 6.20 10.86
N GLU A 128 -1.58 5.59 12.03
CA GLU A 128 -2.44 4.55 12.60
C GLU A 128 -2.99 4.98 13.97
N PRO A 129 -4.18 4.52 14.38
CA PRO A 129 -4.71 4.75 15.72
C PRO A 129 -3.99 3.88 16.76
N LYS A 130 -4.26 4.08 18.04
CA LYS A 130 -3.75 3.26 19.14
C LYS A 130 -4.33 1.84 19.11
N SER A 131 -5.61 1.70 18.78
CA SER A 131 -6.33 0.42 18.66
C SER A 131 -7.07 0.32 17.32
N GLY A 132 -7.25 -0.90 16.83
CA GLY A 132 -7.83 -1.17 15.51
C GLY A 132 -6.92 -0.75 14.35
N HIS A 133 -5.62 -0.60 14.59
CA HIS A 133 -4.61 -0.29 13.58
C HIS A 133 -4.28 -1.50 12.69
N TYR A 134 -3.43 -1.30 11.69
CA TYR A 134 -3.09 -2.33 10.70
C TYR A 134 -2.47 -3.61 11.32
N LEU A 135 -1.77 -3.50 12.44
CA LEU A 135 -1.17 -4.64 13.16
C LEU A 135 -2.03 -5.16 14.33
N ASP A 136 -3.32 -4.82 14.36
CA ASP A 136 -4.24 -5.21 15.42
C ASP A 136 -5.41 -6.02 14.84
N ALA A 137 -5.56 -7.27 15.28
CA ALA A 137 -6.68 -8.12 14.89
C ALA A 137 -8.01 -7.72 15.55
N HIS A 138 -7.98 -6.85 16.57
CA HIS A 138 -9.18 -6.36 17.24
C HIS A 138 -9.88 -5.30 16.40
N ARG A 139 -11.20 -5.31 16.49
CA ARG A 139 -12.05 -4.36 15.78
C ARG A 139 -12.86 -3.54 16.78
N PRO A 140 -12.27 -2.49 17.36
CA PRO A 140 -13.03 -1.59 18.22
C PRO A 140 -14.13 -0.87 17.43
N PRO A 141 -15.19 -0.40 18.09
CA PRO A 141 -16.15 0.54 17.49
C PRO A 141 -15.41 1.77 16.94
N LEU A 142 -15.85 2.28 15.81
CA LEU A 142 -15.21 3.42 15.15
C LEU A 142 -15.15 4.67 16.05
N ALA A 143 -16.19 4.85 16.90
CA ALA A 143 -16.24 5.93 17.87
C ALA A 143 -15.11 5.84 18.91
N ASP A 144 -14.77 4.64 19.37
CA ASP A 144 -13.70 4.44 20.36
C ASP A 144 -12.32 4.72 19.73
N THR A 145 -12.09 4.21 18.51
CA THR A 145 -10.87 4.52 17.72
C THR A 145 -10.67 6.03 17.56
N VAL A 146 -11.74 6.78 17.24
CA VAL A 146 -11.66 8.23 17.02
C VAL A 146 -11.52 8.99 18.35
N ALA A 147 -12.14 8.51 19.43
CA ALA A 147 -11.98 9.11 20.76
C ALA A 147 -10.52 9.05 21.23
N GLU A 148 -9.82 7.95 20.95
CA GLU A 148 -8.37 7.83 21.25
C GLU A 148 -7.53 8.83 20.44
N LEU A 149 -7.91 9.10 19.18
CA LEU A 149 -7.22 10.06 18.32
C LEU A 149 -7.39 11.52 18.80
N ALA A 150 -8.48 11.83 19.50
CA ALA A 150 -8.72 13.18 20.05
C ALA A 150 -7.62 13.65 21.04
N THR A 151 -6.88 12.71 21.63
CA THR A 151 -5.74 13.01 22.53
C THR A 151 -4.37 12.85 21.85
N SER A 152 -4.32 12.50 20.56
CA SER A 152 -3.09 12.32 19.82
C SER A 152 -2.45 13.67 19.44
N THR A 153 -1.13 13.67 19.26
CA THR A 153 -0.40 14.86 18.80
C THR A 153 -0.26 14.82 17.27
N LEU A 154 -0.54 15.94 16.60
CA LEU A 154 -0.33 16.07 15.17
C LEU A 154 1.15 15.89 14.80
N LYS A 155 1.41 15.18 13.72
CA LYS A 155 2.74 14.90 13.17
C LYS A 155 3.26 16.00 12.26
N GLN A 156 2.36 16.71 11.61
CA GLN A 156 2.68 17.80 10.69
C GLN A 156 1.71 18.96 10.89
N ASP A 157 2.17 20.14 10.49
CA ASP A 157 1.35 21.36 10.51
C ASP A 157 0.25 21.26 9.43
N PRO A 158 -1.03 21.28 9.82
CA PRO A 158 -2.13 21.25 8.86
C PRO A 158 -2.13 22.41 7.87
N SER A 159 -1.44 23.49 8.16
CA SER A 159 -1.35 24.67 7.30
C SER A 159 -0.30 24.53 6.19
N ALA A 160 0.60 23.56 6.28
CA ALA A 160 1.68 23.37 5.31
C ALA A 160 1.22 22.71 3.99
N GLY A 161 0.08 21.99 4.00
CA GLY A 161 -0.42 21.26 2.83
C GLY A 161 0.45 20.07 2.43
N THR A 162 1.37 19.64 3.31
CA THR A 162 2.21 18.46 3.08
C THR A 162 1.40 17.19 3.38
N MET A 163 1.51 16.22 2.50
CA MET A 163 0.80 14.95 2.64
C MET A 163 1.50 14.05 3.67
N HIS A 164 0.74 13.60 4.66
CA HIS A 164 1.10 12.54 5.60
C HIS A 164 -0.01 11.50 5.61
N TYR A 165 0.21 10.37 4.92
CA TYR A 165 -0.83 9.36 4.74
C TYR A 165 -1.32 8.81 6.07
N SER A 166 -2.63 8.87 6.30
CA SER A 166 -3.26 8.51 7.58
C SER A 166 -4.51 7.66 7.40
N ASN A 167 -4.47 6.40 7.83
CA ASN A 167 -5.64 5.56 7.97
C ASN A 167 -6.53 6.07 9.11
N ALA A 168 -5.91 6.53 10.19
CA ALA A 168 -6.57 7.13 11.33
C ALA A 168 -7.42 8.36 10.95
N GLY A 169 -6.90 9.24 10.08
CA GLY A 169 -7.66 10.38 9.57
C GLY A 169 -8.91 9.96 8.79
N ILE A 170 -8.86 8.87 8.04
CA ILE A 170 -10.04 8.35 7.33
C ILE A 170 -11.04 7.67 8.27
N ALA A 171 -10.59 7.11 9.40
CA ALA A 171 -11.50 6.65 10.45
C ALA A 171 -12.34 7.82 11.00
N VAL A 172 -11.74 9.00 11.21
CA VAL A 172 -12.47 10.23 11.60
C VAL A 172 -13.52 10.59 10.55
N VAL A 173 -13.17 10.57 9.26
CA VAL A 173 -14.10 10.83 8.15
C VAL A 173 -15.29 9.86 8.19
N GLY A 174 -15.04 8.57 8.41
CA GLY A 174 -16.10 7.57 8.54
C GLY A 174 -17.03 7.81 9.73
N LEU A 175 -16.49 8.23 10.88
CA LEU A 175 -17.32 8.57 12.04
C LEU A 175 -18.20 9.80 11.77
N VAL A 176 -17.73 10.78 10.99
CA VAL A 176 -18.57 11.91 10.57
C VAL A 176 -19.79 11.42 9.77
N ILE A 177 -19.60 10.45 8.86
CA ILE A 177 -20.73 9.83 8.13
C ILE A 177 -21.74 9.25 9.12
N GLU A 178 -21.29 8.46 10.11
CA GLU A 178 -22.18 7.84 11.10
C GLU A 178 -22.95 8.89 11.94
N LYS A 179 -22.25 9.92 12.40
CA LYS A 179 -22.85 10.97 13.23
C LYS A 179 -23.91 11.79 12.49
N VAL A 180 -23.62 12.20 11.25
CA VAL A 180 -24.52 13.03 10.46
C VAL A 180 -25.73 12.22 9.95
N THR A 181 -25.50 10.96 9.58
CA THR A 181 -26.58 10.13 9.00
C THR A 181 -27.33 9.27 10.00
N ARG A 182 -26.78 9.07 11.19
CA ARG A 182 -27.27 8.11 12.22
C ARG A 182 -27.37 6.67 11.72
N LYS A 183 -26.57 6.34 10.71
CA LYS A 183 -26.40 4.97 10.17
C LYS A 183 -24.98 4.52 10.42
N SER A 184 -24.74 3.21 10.51
CA SER A 184 -23.37 2.70 10.48
C SER A 184 -22.71 3.05 9.15
N TYR A 185 -21.39 3.17 9.16
CA TYR A 185 -20.62 3.38 7.92
C TYR A 185 -20.96 2.31 6.88
N ALA A 186 -21.02 1.03 7.28
CA ALA A 186 -21.30 -0.08 6.39
C ALA A 186 -22.70 0.03 5.76
N ASP A 187 -23.73 0.39 6.56
CA ASP A 187 -25.09 0.57 6.04
C ASP A 187 -25.16 1.75 5.07
N TYR A 188 -24.51 2.87 5.39
CA TYR A 188 -24.49 4.02 4.48
C TYR A 188 -23.87 3.67 3.13
N ILE A 189 -22.69 3.05 3.11
CA ILE A 189 -22.02 2.60 1.89
C ILE A 189 -22.90 1.64 1.11
N THR A 190 -23.49 0.66 1.80
CA THR A 190 -24.36 -0.35 1.18
C THR A 190 -25.59 0.30 0.53
N ASP A 191 -26.30 1.16 1.24
CA ASP A 191 -27.57 1.74 0.76
C ASP A 191 -27.35 2.79 -0.34
N ASN A 192 -26.30 3.61 -0.24
CA ASN A 192 -26.14 4.79 -1.09
C ASN A 192 -25.11 4.60 -2.24
N ILE A 193 -24.30 3.54 -2.19
CA ILE A 193 -23.29 3.29 -3.23
C ILE A 193 -23.43 1.87 -3.80
N LEU A 194 -23.35 0.82 -2.96
CA LEU A 194 -23.30 -0.56 -3.45
C LEU A 194 -24.61 -0.98 -4.14
N LYS A 195 -25.75 -0.82 -3.48
CA LYS A 195 -27.08 -1.17 -4.03
C LYS A 195 -27.41 -0.40 -5.32
N PRO A 196 -27.24 0.94 -5.39
CA PRO A 196 -27.44 1.69 -6.62
C PRO A 196 -26.59 1.24 -7.80
N LEU A 197 -25.38 0.71 -7.51
CA LEU A 197 -24.46 0.18 -8.53
C LEU A 197 -24.66 -1.30 -8.84
N GLY A 198 -25.56 -1.99 -8.14
CA GLY A 198 -25.75 -3.43 -8.28
C GLY A 198 -24.58 -4.27 -7.78
N MET A 199 -23.81 -3.76 -6.82
CA MET A 199 -22.62 -4.41 -6.24
C MET A 199 -23.01 -5.35 -5.10
N TYR A 200 -23.71 -6.42 -5.42
CA TYR A 200 -24.31 -7.34 -4.42
C TYR A 200 -23.32 -8.37 -3.86
N ASP A 201 -22.18 -8.56 -4.50
CA ASP A 201 -21.08 -9.42 -4.03
C ASP A 201 -19.99 -8.61 -3.27
N THR A 202 -20.29 -7.35 -2.92
CA THR A 202 -19.42 -6.43 -2.20
C THR A 202 -19.93 -6.15 -0.80
N SER A 203 -19.02 -6.07 0.18
CA SER A 203 -19.37 -5.75 1.56
C SER A 203 -18.30 -4.87 2.24
N SER A 204 -18.76 -3.95 3.10
CA SER A 204 -17.88 -3.19 3.99
C SER A 204 -17.65 -3.96 5.29
N GLY A 205 -16.82 -4.98 5.22
CA GLY A 205 -16.48 -5.91 6.29
C GLY A 205 -16.74 -7.36 5.91
N MET A 206 -16.38 -8.27 6.82
CA MET A 206 -16.60 -9.70 6.65
C MET A 206 -18.07 -10.02 6.86
N ALA A 207 -18.85 -10.00 5.78
CA ALA A 207 -20.26 -10.42 5.79
C ALA A 207 -20.37 -11.94 5.58
N GLU A 208 -21.57 -12.48 5.84
CA GLU A 208 -21.90 -13.87 5.54
C GLU A 208 -21.62 -14.19 4.06
N GLY A 209 -21.02 -15.35 3.80
CA GLY A 209 -20.67 -15.82 2.47
C GLY A 209 -19.47 -15.11 1.80
N ILE A 210 -18.87 -14.10 2.42
CA ILE A 210 -17.61 -13.50 1.89
C ILE A 210 -16.43 -14.45 2.12
N ARG A 211 -16.33 -15.04 3.32
CA ARG A 211 -15.20 -15.91 3.67
C ARG A 211 -15.05 -17.10 2.73
N GLU A 212 -16.15 -17.73 2.35
CA GLU A 212 -16.19 -18.90 1.47
C GLU A 212 -15.80 -18.57 0.02
N ARG A 213 -15.93 -17.32 -0.36
CA ARG A 213 -15.61 -16.82 -1.71
C ARG A 213 -14.31 -16.02 -1.78
N LEU A 214 -13.65 -15.84 -0.64
CA LEU A 214 -12.42 -15.07 -0.57
C LEU A 214 -11.28 -15.84 -1.24
N ALA A 215 -10.63 -15.24 -2.23
CA ALA A 215 -9.49 -15.84 -2.89
C ALA A 215 -8.39 -16.15 -1.85
N PRO A 216 -7.84 -17.36 -1.83
CA PRO A 216 -6.68 -17.65 -0.99
C PRO A 216 -5.52 -16.72 -1.31
N ALA A 217 -4.90 -16.15 -0.29
CA ALA A 217 -3.83 -15.19 -0.43
C ALA A 217 -2.66 -15.51 0.50
N GLU A 218 -1.49 -15.06 0.16
CA GLU A 218 -0.26 -15.32 0.89
C GLU A 218 0.41 -14.01 1.34
N MET A 219 0.91 -14.05 2.58
CA MET A 219 1.83 -13.06 3.11
C MET A 219 3.24 -13.42 2.68
N TRP A 220 3.93 -12.48 2.06
CA TRP A 220 5.37 -12.60 1.90
C TRP A 220 6.06 -12.23 3.21
N THR A 221 6.98 -13.05 3.69
CA THR A 221 7.78 -12.78 4.88
C THR A 221 9.26 -13.05 4.61
N ILE A 222 10.15 -12.53 5.44
CA ILE A 222 11.58 -12.84 5.34
C ILE A 222 11.89 -14.31 5.63
N ASP A 223 10.99 -14.99 6.35
CA ASP A 223 11.12 -16.41 6.71
C ASP A 223 10.44 -17.34 5.68
N GLY A 224 9.72 -16.78 4.68
CA GLY A 224 8.97 -17.52 3.64
C GLY A 224 7.53 -17.04 3.53
N ASP A 225 6.76 -17.61 2.60
CA ASP A 225 5.37 -17.28 2.40
C ASP A 225 4.48 -18.01 3.42
N SER A 226 3.43 -17.35 3.87
CA SER A 226 2.45 -17.89 4.80
C SER A 226 1.02 -17.49 4.41
N PRO A 227 -0.01 -18.27 4.75
CA PRO A 227 -1.38 -17.89 4.47
C PRO A 227 -1.74 -16.53 5.07
N ALA A 228 -2.44 -15.69 4.29
CA ALA A 228 -2.89 -14.40 4.76
C ALA A 228 -3.96 -14.55 5.85
N PRO A 229 -3.93 -13.74 6.92
CA PRO A 229 -4.94 -13.77 7.96
C PRO A 229 -6.29 -13.27 7.46
N VAL A 230 -7.36 -13.89 7.91
CA VAL A 230 -8.73 -13.58 7.48
C VAL A 230 -9.53 -12.99 8.63
N PHE A 231 -9.53 -11.67 8.75
CA PHE A 231 -10.33 -10.90 9.72
C PHE A 231 -10.73 -9.53 9.15
N SER A 232 -11.66 -8.85 9.82
CA SER A 232 -12.03 -7.46 9.49
C SER A 232 -11.11 -6.48 10.20
N LEU A 233 -10.68 -5.43 9.48
CA LEU A 233 -9.89 -4.34 10.05
C LEU A 233 -10.75 -3.42 10.94
N GLY A 234 -10.17 -2.88 12.00
CA GLY A 234 -10.78 -1.89 12.86
C GLY A 234 -11.08 -0.57 12.14
N GLY A 235 -10.10 -0.02 11.41
CA GLY A 235 -10.23 1.19 10.60
C GLY A 235 -11.08 1.01 9.33
N SER A 236 -12.31 0.54 9.45
CA SER A 236 -13.22 0.11 8.37
C SER A 236 -13.30 1.09 7.19
N PRO A 237 -13.46 2.43 7.39
CA PRO A 237 -13.54 3.40 6.28
C PRO A 237 -12.26 3.52 5.47
N ALA A 238 -11.13 3.08 6.00
CA ALA A 238 -9.83 3.19 5.36
C ALA A 238 -9.43 1.99 4.49
N GLY A 239 -10.00 0.77 4.74
CA GLY A 239 -9.45 -0.40 4.07
C GLY A 239 -10.23 -1.71 4.14
N ASN A 240 -11.48 -1.73 4.58
CA ASN A 240 -12.17 -2.96 4.94
C ASN A 240 -13.27 -3.43 3.97
N ILE A 241 -13.26 -2.96 2.72
CA ILE A 241 -14.18 -3.46 1.69
C ILE A 241 -13.62 -4.75 1.06
N PHE A 242 -14.52 -5.72 0.90
CA PHE A 242 -14.35 -6.95 0.13
C PHE A 242 -15.21 -6.86 -1.13
N SER A 243 -14.66 -7.19 -2.29
CA SER A 243 -15.36 -7.02 -3.57
C SER A 243 -14.90 -8.03 -4.61
N THR A 244 -15.59 -8.07 -5.74
CA THR A 244 -15.27 -8.88 -6.91
C THR A 244 -14.82 -8.00 -8.09
N ASN A 245 -14.24 -8.62 -9.14
CA ASN A 245 -13.92 -7.91 -10.38
C ASN A 245 -15.15 -7.19 -10.97
N ARG A 246 -16.30 -7.88 -11.03
CA ARG A 246 -17.52 -7.37 -11.67
C ARG A 246 -18.13 -6.21 -10.91
N ASP A 247 -18.19 -6.32 -9.59
CA ASP A 247 -18.71 -5.23 -8.77
C ASP A 247 -17.82 -4.00 -8.86
N MET A 248 -16.50 -4.19 -8.77
CA MET A 248 -15.56 -3.08 -8.94
C MET A 248 -15.57 -2.50 -10.36
N ALA A 249 -15.82 -3.32 -11.38
CA ALA A 249 -16.06 -2.83 -12.75
C ALA A 249 -17.30 -1.92 -12.82
N SER A 250 -18.39 -2.26 -12.11
CA SER A 250 -19.58 -1.39 -12.01
C SER A 250 -19.25 -0.05 -11.37
N TYR A 251 -18.45 -0.05 -10.28
CA TYR A 251 -17.98 1.17 -9.63
C TYR A 251 -17.09 2.01 -10.54
N ALA A 252 -16.08 1.41 -11.17
CA ALA A 252 -15.17 2.09 -12.09
C ALA A 252 -15.92 2.74 -13.28
N ARG A 253 -16.89 2.03 -13.85
CA ARG A 253 -17.74 2.53 -14.93
C ARG A 253 -18.62 3.70 -14.51
N CYS A 254 -19.19 3.65 -13.31
CA CYS A 254 -19.92 4.79 -12.74
C CYS A 254 -19.05 6.05 -12.69
N LEU A 255 -17.83 5.93 -12.17
CA LEU A 255 -16.87 7.05 -12.12
C LEU A 255 -16.51 7.56 -13.52
N LEU A 256 -16.25 6.68 -14.49
CA LEU A 256 -15.95 7.02 -15.88
C LEU A 256 -17.15 7.68 -16.60
N ARG A 257 -18.38 7.42 -16.16
CA ARG A 257 -19.63 8.03 -16.65
C ARG A 257 -19.96 9.34 -15.96
N GLY A 258 -19.04 9.90 -15.20
CA GLY A 258 -19.29 11.16 -14.47
C GLY A 258 -20.19 10.98 -13.25
N GLY A 259 -20.24 9.78 -12.67
CA GLY A 259 -21.00 9.46 -11.47
C GLY A 259 -22.40 8.87 -11.73
N PHE A 260 -22.69 8.50 -12.97
CA PHE A 260 -24.00 7.95 -13.35
C PHE A 260 -23.95 6.43 -13.56
N THR A 261 -25.00 5.76 -13.14
CA THR A 261 -25.26 4.35 -13.47
C THR A 261 -25.68 4.21 -14.96
N PRO A 262 -25.68 3.00 -15.54
CA PRO A 262 -26.11 2.79 -16.93
C PRO A 262 -27.54 3.26 -17.24
N ASN A 263 -28.44 3.22 -16.25
CA ASN A 263 -29.82 3.69 -16.37
C ASN A 263 -30.02 5.14 -15.97
N GLY A 264 -28.94 5.92 -15.83
CA GLY A 264 -28.99 7.37 -15.61
C GLY A 264 -29.21 7.82 -14.15
N HIS A 265 -29.24 6.87 -13.18
CA HIS A 265 -29.29 7.25 -11.77
C HIS A 265 -27.95 7.89 -11.34
N SER A 266 -28.02 9.04 -10.70
CA SER A 266 -26.84 9.76 -10.18
C SER A 266 -26.43 9.20 -8.82
N VAL A 267 -25.23 8.61 -8.74
CA VAL A 267 -24.59 8.23 -7.49
C VAL A 267 -23.82 9.40 -6.91
N ILE A 268 -23.20 10.20 -7.76
CA ILE A 268 -22.44 11.41 -7.42
C ILE A 268 -22.41 12.33 -8.63
N SER A 269 -22.33 13.65 -8.42
CA SER A 269 -22.31 14.60 -9.52
C SER A 269 -20.93 14.67 -10.22
N PRO A 270 -20.88 15.06 -11.50
CA PRO A 270 -19.62 15.35 -12.18
C PRO A 270 -18.82 16.48 -11.54
N ALA A 271 -19.48 17.40 -10.84
CA ALA A 271 -18.81 18.49 -10.12
C ALA A 271 -18.03 17.95 -8.92
N SER A 272 -18.66 17.09 -8.12
CA SER A 272 -18.02 16.41 -7.00
C SER A 272 -16.84 15.53 -7.44
N LEU A 273 -16.97 14.81 -8.56
CA LEU A 273 -15.85 14.03 -9.10
C LEU A 273 -14.67 14.92 -9.49
N ARG A 274 -14.91 16.07 -10.12
CA ARG A 274 -13.82 17.02 -10.43
C ARG A 274 -13.15 17.53 -9.17
N GLU A 275 -13.92 17.85 -8.14
CA GLU A 275 -13.39 18.26 -6.82
C GLU A 275 -12.51 17.16 -6.22
N MET A 276 -13.01 15.90 -6.21
CA MET A 276 -12.28 14.74 -5.68
C MET A 276 -10.97 14.48 -6.42
N TRP A 277 -10.90 14.78 -7.70
CA TRP A 277 -9.74 14.54 -8.56
C TRP A 277 -8.83 15.76 -8.71
N THR A 278 -9.10 16.84 -7.99
CA THR A 278 -8.22 18.01 -7.95
C THR A 278 -7.11 17.77 -6.91
N PRO A 279 -5.83 17.78 -7.32
CA PRO A 279 -4.71 17.57 -6.38
C PRO A 279 -4.64 18.66 -5.31
N ILE A 280 -4.55 18.27 -4.06
CA ILE A 280 -4.45 19.16 -2.89
C ILE A 280 -3.14 18.89 -2.15
N GLY A 281 -2.94 17.65 -1.75
CA GLY A 281 -1.74 17.22 -1.03
C GLY A 281 -0.54 17.10 -1.96
N ARG A 282 0.57 17.72 -1.56
CA ARG A 282 1.88 17.52 -2.20
C ARG A 282 2.60 16.40 -1.49
N ARG A 283 3.02 15.38 -2.24
CA ARG A 283 3.88 14.33 -1.68
C ARG A 283 5.25 14.90 -1.34
N PRO A 284 5.88 14.44 -0.25
CA PRO A 284 7.29 14.70 -0.01
C PRO A 284 8.09 14.22 -1.23
N THR A 285 9.02 15.04 -1.69
CA THR A 285 9.85 14.75 -2.85
C THR A 285 10.62 13.45 -2.63
N GLY A 286 10.46 12.47 -3.52
CA GLY A 286 11.35 11.32 -3.63
C GLY A 286 10.70 9.94 -3.86
N HIS A 287 9.39 9.75 -3.68
CA HIS A 287 8.87 8.38 -3.54
C HIS A 287 7.87 7.91 -4.59
N ASP A 288 7.31 8.76 -5.43
CA ASP A 288 6.50 8.31 -6.56
C ASP A 288 6.46 9.36 -7.66
N ARG A 289 7.25 9.14 -8.71
CA ARG A 289 7.32 10.03 -9.88
C ARG A 289 6.10 9.92 -10.79
N THR A 290 5.24 8.92 -10.59
CA THR A 290 4.10 8.64 -11.46
C THR A 290 2.81 9.34 -11.00
N GLN A 291 2.75 9.86 -9.77
CA GLN A 291 1.58 10.55 -9.24
C GLN A 291 1.85 12.03 -9.06
N ASN A 292 1.12 12.86 -9.81
CA ASN A 292 1.25 14.33 -9.77
C ASN A 292 0.65 14.95 -8.51
N GLY A 293 -0.12 14.21 -7.73
CA GLY A 293 -0.70 14.69 -6.49
C GLY A 293 -1.73 13.73 -5.89
N TYR A 294 -2.43 14.21 -4.87
CA TYR A 294 -3.48 13.47 -4.21
C TYR A 294 -4.67 14.41 -3.94
N GLY A 295 -5.84 14.02 -4.43
CA GLY A 295 -7.10 14.71 -4.22
C GLY A 295 -7.83 14.18 -2.97
N LEU A 296 -9.16 14.12 -3.02
CA LEU A 296 -9.96 13.60 -1.93
C LEU A 296 -10.03 12.07 -2.04
N CYS A 297 -9.10 11.37 -1.40
CA CYS A 297 -8.92 9.91 -1.44
C CYS A 297 -8.62 9.32 -2.83
N PHE A 298 -8.14 10.12 -3.76
CA PHE A 298 -7.70 9.67 -5.08
C PHE A 298 -6.28 10.13 -5.37
N GLY A 299 -5.44 9.20 -5.81
CA GLY A 299 -4.21 9.56 -6.50
C GLY A 299 -4.54 10.17 -7.86
N VAL A 300 -3.85 11.24 -8.22
CA VAL A 300 -4.01 11.93 -9.50
C VAL A 300 -2.64 12.00 -10.17
N GLY A 301 -2.52 11.45 -11.37
CA GLY A 301 -1.25 11.34 -12.07
C GLY A 301 -1.35 11.63 -13.55
N ASP A 302 -0.22 11.51 -14.22
CA ASP A 302 -0.12 11.49 -15.68
C ASP A 302 0.32 10.11 -16.15
N MET A 303 -0.36 9.60 -17.15
CA MET A 303 0.01 8.38 -17.85
C MET A 303 0.07 8.68 -19.35
N ASP A 304 1.27 8.84 -19.86
CA ASP A 304 1.52 9.08 -21.29
C ASP A 304 0.71 10.28 -21.84
N GLY A 305 0.56 11.35 -21.05
CA GLY A 305 -0.21 12.57 -21.37
C GLY A 305 -1.71 12.49 -21.05
N TRP A 306 -2.18 11.38 -20.46
CA TRP A 306 -3.55 11.23 -19.97
C TRP A 306 -3.61 11.40 -18.46
N THR A 307 -4.46 12.28 -17.99
CA THR A 307 -4.74 12.37 -16.55
C THR A 307 -5.30 11.04 -16.06
N SER A 308 -4.60 10.40 -15.13
CA SER A 308 -5.03 9.20 -14.46
C SER A 308 -5.54 9.51 -13.06
N VAL A 309 -6.58 8.81 -12.64
CA VAL A 309 -7.12 8.89 -11.28
C VAL A 309 -7.37 7.49 -10.75
N GLY A 310 -7.18 7.28 -9.45
CA GLY A 310 -7.39 5.96 -8.85
C GLY A 310 -6.79 5.82 -7.48
N HIS A 311 -6.68 4.58 -7.04
CA HIS A 311 -6.06 4.25 -5.77
C HIS A 311 -5.52 2.82 -5.80
N GLY A 312 -4.39 2.58 -5.14
CA GLY A 312 -3.91 1.25 -4.81
C GLY A 312 -4.47 0.76 -3.49
N GLY A 313 -4.42 -0.54 -3.26
CA GLY A 313 -4.79 -1.15 -1.99
C GLY A 313 -3.80 -2.21 -1.55
N ALA A 314 -3.53 -2.29 -0.25
CA ALA A 314 -2.71 -3.31 0.36
C ALA A 314 -3.36 -3.73 1.68
N VAL A 315 -3.64 -5.00 1.84
CA VAL A 315 -4.13 -5.60 3.08
C VAL A 315 -3.78 -7.07 3.10
N TYR A 316 -2.94 -7.50 4.02
CA TYR A 316 -2.65 -8.91 4.35
C TYR A 316 -2.84 -9.91 3.21
N GLY A 317 -1.82 -10.09 2.40
CA GLY A 317 -1.85 -11.02 1.28
C GLY A 317 -2.55 -10.49 0.03
N TYR A 318 -3.15 -9.29 0.06
CA TYR A 318 -3.84 -8.72 -1.10
C TYR A 318 -3.23 -7.39 -1.51
N ALA A 319 -2.86 -7.30 -2.77
CA ALA A 319 -2.47 -6.06 -3.43
C ALA A 319 -3.47 -5.74 -4.54
N SER A 320 -3.95 -4.53 -4.60
CA SER A 320 -4.97 -4.11 -5.56
C SER A 320 -4.63 -2.78 -6.20
N GLN A 321 -5.14 -2.57 -7.41
CA GLN A 321 -5.02 -1.30 -8.13
C GLN A 321 -6.29 -1.02 -8.92
N MET A 322 -6.80 0.20 -8.79
CA MET A 322 -7.79 0.81 -9.66
C MET A 322 -7.17 2.03 -10.32
N THR A 323 -7.11 2.04 -11.64
CA THR A 323 -6.62 3.19 -12.42
C THR A 323 -7.61 3.51 -13.53
N LEU A 324 -8.04 4.75 -13.59
CA LEU A 324 -9.01 5.26 -14.54
C LEU A 324 -8.38 6.39 -15.36
N LEU A 325 -8.73 6.48 -16.62
CA LEU A 325 -8.45 7.60 -17.53
C LEU A 325 -9.78 8.26 -17.91
N PRO A 326 -10.30 9.22 -17.11
CA PRO A 326 -11.66 9.75 -17.29
C PRO A 326 -11.89 10.38 -18.66
N ARG A 327 -10.90 11.08 -19.23
CA ARG A 327 -11.01 11.70 -20.56
C ARG A 327 -11.01 10.65 -21.67
N ALA A 328 -10.14 9.64 -21.59
CA ALA A 328 -10.08 8.53 -22.54
C ALA A 328 -11.27 7.58 -22.39
N GLY A 329 -11.83 7.46 -21.18
CA GLY A 329 -12.98 6.64 -20.88
C GLY A 329 -12.66 5.18 -20.60
N PHE A 330 -11.42 4.88 -20.19
CA PHE A 330 -10.96 3.52 -19.86
C PHE A 330 -10.58 3.40 -18.38
N GLY A 331 -10.73 2.18 -17.86
CA GLY A 331 -10.31 1.82 -16.51
C GLY A 331 -9.79 0.40 -16.44
N VAL A 332 -8.88 0.18 -15.51
CA VAL A 332 -8.31 -1.14 -15.20
C VAL A 332 -8.36 -1.38 -13.70
N LEU A 333 -8.70 -2.61 -13.36
CA LEU A 333 -8.72 -3.16 -12.00
C LEU A 333 -7.80 -4.37 -11.97
N ILE A 334 -6.92 -4.43 -10.96
CA ILE A 334 -6.03 -5.57 -10.71
C ILE A 334 -6.14 -5.96 -9.25
N PHE A 335 -6.26 -7.27 -8.99
CA PHE A 335 -6.27 -7.86 -7.66
C PHE A 335 -5.27 -9.01 -7.64
N ALA A 336 -4.17 -8.86 -6.92
CA ALA A 336 -3.17 -9.89 -6.69
C ALA A 336 -3.32 -10.46 -5.28
N THR A 337 -3.11 -11.75 -5.13
CA THR A 337 -3.25 -12.48 -3.85
C THR A 337 -1.90 -12.76 -3.18
N LEU A 338 -0.97 -11.84 -3.34
CA LEU A 338 0.32 -11.82 -2.63
C LEU A 338 0.54 -10.43 -2.02
N ASP A 339 0.97 -10.40 -0.77
CA ASP A 339 1.38 -9.17 -0.12
C ASP A 339 2.55 -8.51 -0.89
N PHE A 340 2.61 -7.17 -0.86
CA PHE A 340 3.61 -6.35 -1.58
C PHE A 340 3.60 -6.42 -3.11
N ALA A 341 2.64 -7.11 -3.74
CA ALA A 341 2.50 -7.11 -5.20
C ALA A 341 1.93 -5.78 -5.76
N ASN A 342 1.90 -4.70 -4.99
CA ASN A 342 1.29 -3.42 -5.37
C ASN A 342 1.91 -2.79 -6.61
N GLN A 343 3.23 -2.86 -6.77
CA GLN A 343 3.89 -2.32 -7.96
C GLN A 343 3.62 -3.17 -9.20
N ILE A 344 3.51 -4.48 -9.03
CA ILE A 344 3.06 -5.37 -10.10
C ILE A 344 1.64 -5.00 -10.51
N ALA A 345 0.72 -4.87 -9.56
CA ALA A 345 -0.66 -4.47 -9.83
C ALA A 345 -0.74 -3.10 -10.53
N SER A 346 0.03 -2.11 -10.08
CA SER A 346 0.08 -0.77 -10.68
C SER A 346 0.63 -0.78 -12.10
N ARG A 347 1.71 -1.52 -12.36
CA ARG A 347 2.31 -1.65 -13.69
C ARG A 347 1.37 -2.38 -14.65
N LEU A 348 0.80 -3.50 -14.24
CA LEU A 348 -0.18 -4.23 -15.05
C LEU A 348 -1.41 -3.37 -15.36
N ALA A 349 -1.87 -2.54 -14.41
CA ALA A 349 -2.94 -1.59 -14.69
C ALA A 349 -2.54 -0.58 -15.76
N GLY A 350 -1.31 -0.06 -15.72
CA GLY A 350 -0.77 0.80 -16.77
C GLY A 350 -0.68 0.11 -18.14
N ASP A 351 -0.21 -1.14 -18.17
CA ASP A 351 -0.09 -1.91 -19.41
C ASP A 351 -1.47 -2.22 -20.01
N GLY A 352 -2.45 -2.60 -19.19
CA GLY A 352 -3.85 -2.81 -19.64
C GLY A 352 -4.47 -1.53 -20.22
N LEU A 353 -4.21 -0.36 -19.60
CA LEU A 353 -4.64 0.92 -20.16
C LEU A 353 -3.95 1.27 -21.48
N ARG A 354 -2.64 1.03 -21.61
CA ARG A 354 -1.92 1.22 -22.87
C ARG A 354 -2.47 0.33 -23.99
N ILE A 355 -2.81 -0.91 -23.67
CA ILE A 355 -3.47 -1.83 -24.61
C ILE A 355 -4.79 -1.24 -25.06
N ALA A 356 -5.66 -0.81 -24.14
CA ALA A 356 -6.94 -0.21 -24.45
C ALA A 356 -6.80 1.08 -25.30
N LEU A 357 -5.85 1.95 -24.95
CA LEU A 357 -5.56 3.17 -25.72
C LEU A 357 -5.08 2.83 -27.13
N SER A 358 -4.16 1.88 -27.27
CA SER A 358 -3.58 1.53 -28.58
C SER A 358 -4.60 0.94 -29.55
N GLU A 359 -5.51 0.08 -29.07
CA GLU A 359 -6.61 -0.50 -29.87
C GLU A 359 -7.58 0.59 -30.39
N ASN A 360 -7.65 1.71 -29.71
CA ASN A 360 -8.50 2.84 -30.09
C ASN A 360 -7.71 4.00 -30.74
N GLY A 361 -6.47 3.76 -31.17
CA GLY A 361 -5.63 4.76 -31.85
C GLY A 361 -5.20 5.95 -30.97
N MET A 362 -5.26 5.79 -29.64
CA MET A 362 -4.98 6.86 -28.67
C MET A 362 -3.65 6.73 -27.96
N GLY A 363 -2.82 5.76 -28.29
CA GLY A 363 -1.55 5.53 -27.62
C GLY A 363 -0.70 4.43 -28.26
N LYS A 364 0.44 4.15 -27.63
CA LYS A 364 1.33 3.08 -28.04
C LYS A 364 1.04 1.79 -27.29
N ARG A 365 1.08 0.67 -27.98
CA ARG A 365 0.95 -0.66 -27.40
C ARG A 365 2.17 -0.96 -26.50
N PRO A 366 2.01 -1.57 -25.32
CA PRO A 366 3.14 -2.00 -24.52
C PRO A 366 3.92 -3.13 -25.21
N HIS A 367 5.18 -3.24 -24.87
CA HIS A 367 5.99 -4.38 -25.31
C HIS A 367 5.46 -5.67 -24.67
N GLY A 368 5.67 -6.79 -25.35
CA GLY A 368 5.43 -8.12 -24.75
C GLY A 368 6.40 -8.41 -23.60
N VAL A 369 6.22 -9.58 -23.01
CA VAL A 369 7.07 -10.07 -21.92
C VAL A 369 8.56 -9.96 -22.30
N GLN A 370 9.33 -9.28 -21.45
CA GLN A 370 10.78 -9.21 -21.56
C GLN A 370 11.38 -10.21 -20.58
N VAL A 371 11.84 -11.35 -21.09
CA VAL A 371 12.52 -12.35 -20.26
C VAL A 371 13.99 -11.94 -20.10
N PRO A 372 14.48 -11.69 -18.87
CA PRO A 372 15.88 -11.41 -18.65
C PRO A 372 16.75 -12.61 -19.02
N PRO A 373 18.04 -12.45 -19.29
CA PRO A 373 18.96 -13.55 -19.43
C PRO A 373 18.90 -14.51 -18.23
N ALA A 374 19.06 -15.79 -18.47
CA ALA A 374 19.15 -16.75 -17.37
C ALA A 374 20.44 -16.54 -16.54
N ILE A 375 20.36 -16.78 -15.24
CA ILE A 375 21.54 -16.84 -14.38
C ILE A 375 22.26 -18.16 -14.69
N THR A 376 23.56 -18.10 -14.91
CA THR A 376 24.37 -19.28 -15.26
C THR A 376 24.82 -20.04 -14.00
N ASP A 377 25.17 -21.32 -14.16
CA ASP A 377 25.74 -22.14 -13.06
C ASP A 377 27.02 -21.50 -12.50
N GLU A 378 27.86 -20.90 -13.37
CA GLU A 378 29.05 -20.14 -12.96
C GLU A 378 28.68 -18.98 -12.03
N GLN A 379 27.64 -18.23 -12.37
CA GLN A 379 27.16 -17.10 -11.54
C GLN A 379 26.60 -17.58 -10.20
N PHE A 380 25.83 -18.65 -10.19
CA PHE A 380 25.34 -19.25 -8.95
C PHE A 380 26.48 -19.77 -8.05
N ALA A 381 27.55 -20.29 -8.64
CA ALA A 381 28.71 -20.78 -7.89
C ALA A 381 29.62 -19.66 -7.36
N THR A 382 29.70 -18.52 -8.04
CA THR A 382 30.72 -17.51 -7.77
C THR A 382 30.21 -16.23 -7.10
N LEU A 383 28.98 -15.82 -7.38
CA LEU A 383 28.43 -14.55 -6.88
C LEU A 383 27.93 -14.62 -5.43
N PRO A 384 27.30 -15.69 -4.92
CA PRO A 384 26.89 -15.74 -3.53
C PRO A 384 28.04 -15.58 -2.54
N GLY A 385 27.78 -14.90 -1.45
CA GLY A 385 28.73 -14.67 -0.36
C GLY A 385 28.60 -13.30 0.28
N LEU A 386 29.45 -13.03 1.24
CA LEU A 386 29.52 -11.76 1.93
C LEU A 386 30.41 -10.78 1.15
N TYR A 387 30.01 -9.53 1.12
CA TYR A 387 30.75 -8.44 0.50
C TYR A 387 30.86 -7.28 1.47
N ARG A 388 32.07 -6.77 1.66
CA ARG A 388 32.37 -5.64 2.54
C ARG A 388 32.64 -4.39 1.71
N GLN A 389 31.94 -3.32 2.02
CA GLN A 389 32.16 -2.00 1.41
C GLN A 389 33.51 -1.46 1.85
N VAL A 390 34.29 -0.95 0.89
CA VAL A 390 35.70 -0.61 1.09
C VAL A 390 35.89 0.58 2.05
N GLU A 391 35.04 1.59 1.96
CA GLU A 391 35.19 2.82 2.75
C GLU A 391 34.50 2.73 4.13
N SER A 392 33.25 2.23 4.18
CA SER A 392 32.45 2.20 5.41
C SER A 392 32.67 0.93 6.24
N GLY A 393 33.15 -0.15 5.63
CA GLY A 393 33.23 -1.48 6.26
C GLY A 393 31.88 -2.19 6.37
N GLU A 394 30.80 -1.61 5.84
CA GLU A 394 29.47 -2.23 5.78
C GLU A 394 29.54 -3.58 5.07
N VAL A 395 28.74 -4.55 5.52
CA VAL A 395 28.70 -5.87 4.89
C VAL A 395 27.29 -6.17 4.40
N ILE A 396 27.20 -6.66 3.16
CA ILE A 396 25.99 -7.18 2.55
C ILE A 396 26.21 -8.62 2.11
N GLU A 397 25.12 -9.37 1.94
CA GLU A 397 25.19 -10.76 1.48
C GLU A 397 24.50 -10.87 0.11
N VAL A 398 25.16 -11.53 -0.84
CA VAL A 398 24.50 -12.03 -2.06
C VAL A 398 24.12 -13.49 -1.81
N LYS A 399 22.82 -13.80 -1.90
CA LYS A 399 22.25 -15.11 -1.55
C LYS A 399 21.54 -15.75 -2.74
N GLU A 400 21.74 -17.03 -2.93
CA GLU A 400 20.92 -17.83 -3.83
C GLU A 400 19.71 -18.37 -3.05
N LYS A 401 18.52 -18.24 -3.64
CA LYS A 401 17.29 -18.86 -3.12
C LYS A 401 16.36 -19.19 -4.30
N ALA A 402 15.95 -20.47 -4.40
CA ALA A 402 15.01 -20.94 -5.42
C ALA A 402 15.39 -20.54 -6.86
N GLY A 403 16.66 -20.71 -7.24
CA GLY A 403 17.15 -20.40 -8.58
C GLY A 403 17.21 -18.89 -8.92
N LYS A 404 17.23 -18.05 -7.90
CA LYS A 404 17.34 -16.59 -8.02
C LYS A 404 18.44 -16.05 -7.12
N LEU A 405 19.02 -14.91 -7.48
CA LEU A 405 19.99 -14.20 -6.66
C LEU A 405 19.34 -13.01 -5.95
N TYR A 406 19.68 -12.83 -4.69
CA TYR A 406 19.20 -11.75 -3.85
C TYR A 406 20.37 -11.01 -3.22
N LEU A 407 20.30 -9.69 -3.24
CA LEU A 407 21.16 -8.81 -2.47
C LEU A 407 20.46 -8.54 -1.14
N MET A 408 21.06 -9.03 -0.04
CA MET A 408 20.54 -8.86 1.32
C MET A 408 21.06 -7.52 1.85
N GLY A 409 20.45 -6.44 1.40
CA GLY A 409 20.78 -5.09 1.83
C GLY A 409 19.58 -4.42 2.50
N GLU A 410 19.84 -3.49 3.41
CA GLU A 410 18.80 -2.66 4.06
C GLU A 410 17.68 -3.47 4.77
N GLY A 411 17.98 -4.70 5.19
CA GLY A 411 17.05 -5.55 5.95
C GLY A 411 16.02 -6.33 5.13
N VAL A 412 16.01 -6.20 3.79
CA VAL A 412 15.12 -6.94 2.90
C VAL A 412 15.89 -7.60 1.77
N PRO A 413 15.49 -8.80 1.31
CA PRO A 413 16.10 -9.44 0.16
C PRO A 413 15.67 -8.73 -1.12
N LEU A 414 16.62 -8.13 -1.83
CA LEU A 414 16.43 -7.48 -3.12
C LEU A 414 16.81 -8.44 -4.23
N GLN A 415 15.84 -8.99 -4.96
CA GLN A 415 16.15 -9.84 -6.11
C GLN A 415 16.97 -9.07 -7.13
N ILE A 416 18.08 -9.64 -7.60
CA ILE A 416 18.87 -9.10 -8.71
C ILE A 416 18.70 -9.97 -9.95
N ARG A 417 18.51 -9.33 -11.10
CA ARG A 417 18.30 -9.98 -12.40
C ARG A 417 19.43 -9.62 -13.36
N PRO A 418 19.97 -10.57 -14.11
CA PRO A 418 21.02 -10.27 -15.08
C PRO A 418 20.50 -9.40 -16.23
N LYS A 419 21.27 -8.39 -16.59
CA LYS A 419 21.19 -7.66 -17.87
C LYS A 419 22.20 -8.19 -18.87
N SER A 420 23.38 -8.58 -18.38
CA SER A 420 24.47 -9.18 -19.12
C SER A 420 25.32 -10.06 -18.18
N LYS A 421 26.42 -10.62 -18.67
CA LYS A 421 27.28 -11.53 -17.92
C LYS A 421 27.66 -11.00 -16.52
N ASN A 422 28.01 -9.72 -16.39
CA ASN A 422 28.50 -9.13 -15.14
C ASN A 422 27.63 -7.97 -14.65
N HIS A 423 26.50 -7.70 -15.29
CA HIS A 423 25.61 -6.59 -14.98
C HIS A 423 24.24 -7.11 -14.60
N PHE A 424 23.75 -6.65 -13.47
CA PHE A 424 22.45 -7.02 -12.91
C PHE A 424 21.65 -5.76 -12.61
N VAL A 425 20.37 -5.94 -12.39
CA VAL A 425 19.46 -4.89 -11.96
C VAL A 425 18.62 -5.40 -10.80
N ILE A 426 18.42 -4.57 -9.80
CA ILE A 426 17.48 -4.88 -8.72
C ILE A 426 16.06 -4.95 -9.29
N ASP A 427 15.38 -6.05 -9.03
CA ASP A 427 13.99 -6.21 -9.41
C ASP A 427 13.06 -5.53 -8.38
N GLY A 428 12.74 -4.27 -8.64
CA GLY A 428 11.87 -3.47 -7.77
C GLY A 428 10.37 -3.78 -7.86
N ARG A 429 9.95 -4.79 -8.65
CA ARG A 429 8.52 -5.04 -8.90
C ARG A 429 7.72 -5.42 -7.67
N ILE A 430 8.31 -6.12 -6.70
CA ILE A 430 7.64 -6.47 -5.43
C ILE A 430 7.77 -5.34 -4.39
N TYR A 431 8.92 -4.67 -4.32
CA TYR A 431 9.27 -3.81 -3.19
C TYR A 431 8.80 -2.36 -3.31
N GLY A 432 7.85 -2.07 -4.18
CA GLY A 432 7.23 -0.75 -4.26
C GLY A 432 8.11 0.38 -4.79
N ARG A 433 9.31 0.07 -5.21
CA ARG A 433 10.26 1.04 -5.73
C ARG A 433 10.36 0.82 -7.23
N GLY A 434 9.67 1.67 -7.99
CA GLY A 434 9.59 1.57 -9.45
C GLY A 434 10.96 1.50 -10.13
N ALA A 435 10.98 1.06 -11.39
CA ALA A 435 12.16 0.79 -12.20
C ALA A 435 13.15 1.96 -12.38
N ASP A 436 12.84 3.15 -11.89
CA ASP A 436 13.63 4.37 -12.01
C ASP A 436 14.47 4.72 -10.77
N TYR A 437 14.80 3.74 -9.95
CA TYR A 437 15.69 3.98 -8.82
C TYR A 437 17.11 4.27 -9.31
N PRO A 438 17.73 5.38 -8.93
CA PRO A 438 19.06 5.76 -9.44
C PRO A 438 20.18 4.81 -9.01
N HIS A 439 19.88 3.77 -8.24
CA HIS A 439 20.85 2.80 -7.73
C HIS A 439 20.42 1.34 -7.96
N MET A 440 19.64 1.10 -9.03
CA MET A 440 19.16 -0.24 -9.35
C MET A 440 20.23 -1.14 -9.99
N ASP A 441 21.26 -0.55 -10.58
CA ASP A 441 22.32 -1.30 -11.22
C ASP A 441 23.27 -1.91 -10.17
N VAL A 442 23.57 -3.19 -10.36
CA VAL A 442 24.51 -3.98 -9.56
C VAL A 442 25.48 -4.62 -10.53
N SER A 443 26.77 -4.49 -10.35
CA SER A 443 27.74 -5.14 -11.22
C SER A 443 28.77 -5.96 -10.46
N PHE A 444 29.25 -7.00 -11.12
CA PHE A 444 30.33 -7.86 -10.64
C PHE A 444 31.47 -7.79 -11.65
N PRO A 445 32.31 -6.72 -11.63
CA PRO A 445 33.31 -6.45 -12.66
C PRO A 445 34.37 -7.55 -12.74
N GLU A 446 34.71 -8.16 -11.63
CA GLU A 446 35.65 -9.27 -11.52
C GLU A 446 35.27 -10.21 -10.35
N PRO A 447 35.80 -11.45 -10.30
CA PRO A 447 35.53 -12.37 -9.21
C PRO A 447 35.85 -11.77 -7.83
N GLY A 448 34.86 -11.84 -6.92
CA GLY A 448 35.00 -11.32 -5.56
C GLY A 448 34.81 -9.82 -5.41
N LYS A 449 34.44 -9.10 -6.48
CA LYS A 449 34.14 -7.67 -6.44
C LYS A 449 32.70 -7.40 -6.86
N LEU A 450 32.05 -6.50 -6.14
CA LEU A 450 30.70 -6.03 -6.43
C LEU A 450 30.69 -4.51 -6.39
N ASP A 451 30.06 -3.87 -7.38
CA ASP A 451 29.76 -2.45 -7.40
C ASP A 451 28.24 -2.25 -7.23
N TRP A 452 27.87 -1.49 -6.23
CA TRP A 452 26.48 -1.13 -5.94
C TRP A 452 26.39 0.27 -5.35
N LYS A 453 25.44 1.06 -5.81
CA LYS A 453 25.26 2.47 -5.41
C LYS A 453 26.49 3.34 -5.68
N GLY A 454 27.29 2.98 -6.69
CA GLY A 454 28.55 3.66 -6.98
C GLY A 454 29.65 3.40 -5.95
N GLN A 455 29.52 2.38 -5.14
CA GLN A 455 30.46 1.99 -4.10
C GLN A 455 31.04 0.62 -4.43
N GLU A 456 32.31 0.44 -4.08
CA GLU A 456 33.03 -0.81 -4.25
C GLU A 456 32.90 -1.70 -3.01
N TRP A 457 32.61 -2.97 -3.24
CA TRP A 457 32.49 -4.01 -2.23
C TRP A 457 33.38 -5.18 -2.60
N LEU A 458 34.14 -5.68 -1.63
CA LEU A 458 35.03 -6.82 -1.81
C LEU A 458 34.51 -8.03 -1.03
N LYS A 459 34.64 -9.21 -1.62
CA LYS A 459 34.22 -10.48 -0.98
C LYS A 459 34.90 -10.63 0.37
N ALA A 460 34.15 -11.01 1.38
CA ALA A 460 34.59 -11.12 2.77
C ALA A 460 34.32 -12.52 3.32
N ASP A 461 35.22 -13.00 4.19
CA ASP A 461 35.14 -14.36 4.76
C ASP A 461 34.19 -14.43 5.95
N SER A 462 33.89 -13.31 6.59
CA SER A 462 33.06 -13.27 7.82
C SER A 462 32.36 -11.93 8.00
N LEU A 463 31.25 -11.96 8.72
CA LEU A 463 30.61 -10.75 9.25
C LEU A 463 31.51 -10.09 10.31
N PRO A 464 31.52 -8.75 10.39
CA PRO A 464 32.15 -8.04 11.50
C PRO A 464 31.46 -8.44 12.82
N THR A 465 32.23 -8.60 13.87
CA THR A 465 31.68 -8.76 15.21
C THR A 465 31.27 -7.39 15.72
N GLU A 466 29.96 -7.13 15.81
CA GLU A 466 29.43 -5.90 16.36
C GLU A 466 29.21 -6.01 17.86
N GLN A 467 29.62 -4.97 18.60
CA GLN A 467 29.25 -4.84 20.00
C GLN A 467 27.91 -4.12 20.09
N VAL A 468 26.87 -4.89 20.40
CA VAL A 468 25.55 -4.33 20.67
C VAL A 468 25.56 -3.61 22.01
N PRO A 469 25.14 -2.34 22.11
CA PRO A 469 25.01 -1.66 23.38
C PRO A 469 24.11 -2.42 24.36
N THR A 470 24.53 -2.55 25.61
CA THR A 470 23.84 -3.40 26.62
C THR A 470 22.37 -2.98 26.80
N GLU A 471 22.10 -1.67 26.74
CA GLU A 471 20.77 -1.09 26.86
C GLU A 471 19.83 -1.46 25.69
N ILE A 472 20.38 -1.80 24.52
CA ILE A 472 19.62 -2.20 23.33
C ILE A 472 19.52 -3.72 23.24
N ALA A 473 20.57 -4.45 23.65
CA ALA A 473 20.70 -5.87 23.45
C ALA A 473 19.51 -6.69 23.98
N SER A 474 18.97 -6.31 25.14
CA SER A 474 17.82 -6.97 25.77
C SER A 474 16.51 -6.76 25.00
N HIS A 475 16.46 -5.76 24.11
CA HIS A 475 15.28 -5.40 23.34
C HIS A 475 15.31 -5.89 21.89
N LEU A 476 16.42 -6.48 21.42
CA LEU A 476 16.46 -7.06 20.09
C LEU A 476 15.55 -8.29 20.02
N GLY A 477 14.90 -8.50 18.87
CA GLY A 477 14.02 -9.65 18.65
C GLY A 477 12.75 -9.35 17.88
N ARG A 478 11.72 -10.14 18.14
CA ARG A 478 10.44 -10.16 17.40
C ARG A 478 9.30 -9.58 18.23
N TYR A 479 8.42 -8.82 17.58
CA TYR A 479 7.30 -8.14 18.22
C TYR A 479 6.04 -8.19 17.35
N GLY A 480 4.89 -7.97 17.98
CA GLY A 480 3.60 -7.85 17.30
C GLY A 480 2.93 -9.19 16.98
N PRO A 481 1.89 -9.18 16.15
CA PRO A 481 1.07 -10.35 15.86
C PRO A 481 1.80 -11.38 14.97
N ASP A 482 1.34 -12.63 15.00
CA ASP A 482 1.92 -13.73 14.20
C ASP A 482 1.86 -13.48 12.70
N PHE A 483 0.85 -12.78 12.26
CA PHE A 483 0.62 -12.51 10.84
C PHE A 483 1.39 -11.30 10.30
N ASN A 484 2.08 -10.54 11.16
CA ASN A 484 2.91 -9.40 10.71
C ASN A 484 3.93 -9.04 11.80
N ILE A 485 5.04 -9.76 11.79
CA ILE A 485 6.07 -9.65 12.82
C ILE A 485 6.95 -8.43 12.55
N THR A 486 7.15 -7.61 13.59
CA THR A 486 8.13 -6.53 13.59
C THR A 486 9.45 -7.05 14.18
N TYR A 487 10.56 -6.77 13.51
CA TYR A 487 11.90 -7.20 13.94
C TYR A 487 12.72 -5.99 14.38
N LEU A 488 13.28 -6.07 15.59
CA LEU A 488 14.34 -5.17 16.01
C LEU A 488 15.69 -5.85 15.89
N THR A 489 16.58 -5.23 15.14
CA THR A 489 17.93 -5.71 14.88
C THR A 489 18.93 -4.58 15.14
N TYR A 490 20.18 -4.94 15.35
CA TYR A 490 21.27 -3.97 15.45
C TYR A 490 22.31 -4.31 14.41
N SER A 491 22.63 -3.38 13.54
CA SER A 491 23.64 -3.56 12.52
C SER A 491 24.26 -2.22 12.12
N HIS A 492 25.57 -2.24 11.84
CA HIS A 492 26.35 -1.05 11.45
C HIS A 492 26.25 0.09 12.46
N GLY A 493 26.32 -0.26 13.75
CA GLY A 493 26.26 0.73 14.82
C GLY A 493 24.87 1.36 15.03
N GLN A 494 23.81 0.81 14.43
CA GLN A 494 22.48 1.40 14.44
C GLN A 494 21.40 0.38 14.82
N LEU A 495 20.43 0.82 15.63
CA LEU A 495 19.19 0.11 15.84
C LEU A 495 18.31 0.22 14.58
N LYS A 496 17.81 -0.91 14.11
CA LYS A 496 16.92 -1.00 12.95
C LYS A 496 15.60 -1.67 13.33
N CYS A 497 14.51 -1.15 12.81
CA CYS A 497 13.17 -1.69 12.97
C CYS A 497 12.62 -2.07 11.59
N LEU A 498 12.46 -3.36 11.32
CA LEU A 498 11.74 -3.87 10.16
C LEU A 498 10.29 -4.07 10.57
N ILE A 499 9.40 -3.26 10.03
CA ILE A 499 7.96 -3.30 10.25
C ILE A 499 7.22 -3.52 8.93
N GLU A 500 6.09 -4.22 8.97
CA GLU A 500 5.34 -4.62 7.77
C GLU A 500 6.21 -5.39 6.76
N TYR A 501 7.19 -6.18 7.24
CA TYR A 501 8.13 -7.04 6.50
C TYR A 501 9.01 -6.36 5.44
N PHE A 502 8.71 -5.16 5.00
CA PHE A 502 9.45 -4.49 3.91
C PHE A 502 9.95 -3.08 4.25
N CYS A 503 9.49 -2.51 5.36
CA CYS A 503 9.90 -1.19 5.80
C CYS A 503 10.96 -1.28 6.89
N THR A 504 12.22 -1.18 6.51
CA THR A 504 13.32 -1.04 7.46
C THR A 504 13.53 0.43 7.78
N HIS A 505 13.42 0.74 9.06
CA HIS A 505 13.69 2.08 9.60
C HIS A 505 15.00 2.06 10.38
N THR A 506 15.86 3.04 10.11
CA THR A 506 16.97 3.35 11.01
C THR A 506 16.41 4.14 12.20
N CYS A 507 16.77 3.73 13.40
CA CYS A 507 16.23 4.30 14.63
C CYS A 507 17.29 5.21 15.28
N GLU A 508 17.10 6.53 15.19
CA GLU A 508 17.98 7.55 15.75
C GLU A 508 17.63 7.81 17.22
N PRO A 509 18.58 7.79 18.15
CA PRO A 509 18.30 8.06 19.57
C PRO A 509 17.74 9.47 19.76
N VAL A 510 16.71 9.59 20.60
CA VAL A 510 16.09 10.87 21.01
C VAL A 510 16.39 11.14 22.48
N ASP A 511 15.90 10.27 23.35
CA ASP A 511 16.15 10.30 24.80
C ASP A 511 15.91 8.90 25.42
N GLY A 512 16.69 8.51 26.41
CA GLY A 512 16.54 7.26 27.15
C GLY A 512 16.33 6.04 26.24
N ASN A 513 15.12 5.44 26.28
CA ASN A 513 14.72 4.29 25.49
C ASN A 513 13.91 4.66 24.24
N ARG A 514 13.90 5.94 23.83
CA ARG A 514 13.12 6.45 22.71
C ARG A 514 13.99 6.77 21.50
N PHE A 515 13.54 6.32 20.34
CA PHE A 515 14.24 6.47 19.06
C PHE A 515 13.30 7.03 18.01
N ARG A 516 13.80 7.87 17.13
CA ARG A 516 13.07 8.40 15.99
C ARG A 516 13.30 7.50 14.79
N MET A 517 12.23 7.04 14.18
CA MET A 517 12.27 6.18 13.00
C MET A 517 12.50 7.00 11.73
N ARG A 518 13.47 6.57 10.91
CA ARG A 518 13.77 7.14 9.60
C ARG A 518 13.46 6.11 8.53
N GLY A 519 12.58 6.44 7.61
CA GLY A 519 12.16 5.54 6.52
C GLY A 519 10.80 5.93 5.95
N LEU A 520 10.17 5.05 5.16
CA LEU A 520 9.05 5.42 4.30
C LEU A 520 7.71 5.58 5.01
N LEU A 521 7.24 4.54 5.73
CA LEU A 521 5.84 4.50 6.20
C LEU A 521 5.67 5.10 7.60
N TYR A 522 6.66 4.91 8.44
CA TYR A 522 6.64 5.34 9.85
C TYR A 522 7.70 6.42 10.11
N GLU A 523 8.03 7.19 9.09
CA GLU A 523 8.98 8.29 9.20
C GLU A 523 8.53 9.29 10.27
N GLU A 524 9.48 9.74 11.12
CA GLU A 524 9.23 10.62 12.27
C GLU A 524 8.39 10.00 13.40
N GLU A 525 7.93 8.75 13.30
CA GLU A 525 7.34 8.07 14.44
C GLU A 525 8.39 7.76 15.50
N ILE A 526 7.96 7.70 16.76
CA ILE A 526 8.84 7.35 17.88
C ILE A 526 8.69 5.87 18.17
N LEU A 527 9.81 5.16 18.13
CA LEU A 527 9.96 3.82 18.69
C LEU A 527 10.37 3.95 20.15
N GLU A 528 9.61 3.36 21.06
CA GLU A 528 9.91 3.26 22.49
C GLU A 528 10.22 1.79 22.84
N LEU A 529 11.41 1.53 23.38
CA LEU A 529 11.83 0.20 23.82
C LEU A 529 11.32 -0.07 25.24
N GLY A 530 10.94 -1.34 25.52
CA GLY A 530 10.50 -1.74 26.86
C GLY A 530 9.19 -1.10 27.29
N ALA A 531 8.36 -0.69 26.33
CA ALA A 531 7.03 -0.16 26.60
C ALA A 531 6.15 -1.20 27.30
N THR A 532 5.20 -0.72 28.10
CA THR A 532 4.17 -1.55 28.75
C THR A 532 2.78 -1.09 28.29
N ASP A 533 1.86 -2.02 28.12
CA ASP A 533 0.46 -1.68 27.89
C ASP A 533 -0.34 -1.60 29.20
N GLU A 534 -1.64 -1.32 29.10
CA GLU A 534 -2.54 -1.19 30.25
C GLU A 534 -2.75 -2.52 31.01
N ALA A 535 -2.47 -3.67 30.36
CA ALA A 535 -2.54 -4.99 30.98
C ALA A 535 -1.18 -5.43 31.61
N GLY A 536 -0.14 -4.57 31.55
CA GLY A 536 1.19 -4.88 32.07
C GLY A 536 2.06 -5.76 31.17
N ARG A 537 1.66 -6.00 29.91
CA ARG A 537 2.47 -6.75 28.94
C ARG A 537 3.62 -5.88 28.48
N THR A 538 4.78 -6.50 28.30
CA THR A 538 5.99 -5.80 27.82
C THR A 538 6.17 -5.92 26.32
N GLY A 539 6.67 -4.87 25.68
CA GLY A 539 6.85 -4.82 24.24
C GLY A 539 7.61 -3.59 23.78
N ILE A 540 7.28 -3.15 22.60
CA ILE A 540 7.71 -1.87 22.04
C ILE A 540 6.47 -1.05 21.67
N ARG A 541 6.66 0.27 21.55
CA ARG A 541 5.62 1.14 21.01
C ARG A 541 6.16 1.85 19.78
N VAL A 542 5.41 1.79 18.67
CA VAL A 542 5.71 2.51 17.43
C VAL A 542 4.61 3.56 17.22
N GLY A 543 4.95 4.82 17.44
CA GLY A 543 3.93 5.86 17.53
C GLY A 543 2.89 5.50 18.62
N PRO A 544 1.59 5.43 18.30
CA PRO A 544 0.56 5.02 19.25
C PRO A 544 0.41 3.49 19.40
N MET A 545 0.95 2.69 18.49
CA MET A 545 0.76 1.24 18.44
C MET A 545 1.65 0.53 19.46
N PHE A 546 1.07 -0.29 20.32
CA PHE A 546 1.80 -1.21 21.19
C PHE A 546 1.97 -2.57 20.50
N LEU A 547 3.20 -3.08 20.45
CA LEU A 547 3.56 -4.36 19.87
C LEU A 547 4.20 -5.24 20.94
N GLU A 548 3.48 -6.30 21.33
CA GLU A 548 3.92 -7.22 22.38
C GLU A 548 5.17 -7.99 21.94
N ARG A 549 6.06 -8.27 22.88
CA ARG A 549 7.26 -9.07 22.65
C ARG A 549 6.90 -10.53 22.43
N ARG A 550 7.49 -11.15 21.43
CA ARG A 550 7.32 -12.57 21.14
C ARG A 550 8.41 -13.40 21.79
N GLU A 551 8.03 -14.51 22.42
CA GLU A 551 9.00 -15.47 22.93
C GLU A 551 9.71 -16.19 21.77
N ALA A 552 11.02 -16.41 21.90
CA ALA A 552 11.76 -17.21 20.93
C ALA A 552 11.25 -18.68 20.97
N GLY A 553 10.68 -19.16 19.86
CA GLY A 553 10.41 -20.60 19.68
C GLY A 553 8.96 -21.06 19.71
N LYS A 554 7.95 -20.20 19.81
CA LYS A 554 6.57 -20.60 19.48
C LYS A 554 6.29 -20.28 18.00
N ALA A 555 6.51 -21.29 17.14
CA ALA A 555 5.83 -21.34 15.86
C ALA A 555 4.34 -21.51 16.13
N ALA A 556 3.51 -20.72 15.44
CA ALA A 556 2.05 -20.79 15.54
C ALA A 556 1.53 -22.14 15.04
#